data_ca06df4241b9df32931145d8fd9c1529
#
_entry.id   ca06df4241b9df32931145d8fd9c1529
#
_cell.length_a   1.000
_cell.length_b   1.000
_cell.length_c   1.000
_cell.angle_alpha   90.00
_cell.angle_beta   90.00
_cell.angle_gamma   90.00
#
_symmetry.space_group_name_H-M   'P 1'
#
loop_
_entity.id
_entity.type
_entity.pdbx_description
1 polymer ?
#
loop_
_entity_poly.entity_id
_entity_poly.type
_entity_poly.pdbx_seq_one_letter_code
_entity_poly.pdbx_strand_id
1 'polypeptide(L)'
;WSDAKAIACVIPEGPMPSEINAVSASAWSTAPTSASDWEALAATTAVPEPEFKVPAGYKKAAGVVIREPDGRVWVVAPSNAFGGYKATFPKGTMDGMSTQATALVEAYEESGLQVRLRKHLVDVKRSQSYTRYFLAERVGGNPANMGWESQAVMLVPEAQLAQVLNSPNDVPIIDALKQV
;
A
#
# COMPACT_ATOMS: atom_id res chain seq x y z
N TRP A 1 -19.01 -0.77 -2.84
CA TRP A 1 -17.81 -1.63 -2.93
C TRP A 1 -17.81 -2.50 -4.19
N SER A 2 -18.98 -2.87 -4.70
CA SER A 2 -19.09 -3.75 -5.87
C SER A 2 -19.03 -3.05 -7.23
N ASP A 3 -19.13 -1.72 -7.27
CA ASP A 3 -19.09 -0.95 -8.51
C ASP A 3 -17.64 -0.56 -8.85
N ALA A 4 -17.10 -1.17 -9.89
CA ALA A 4 -15.72 -0.94 -10.34
C ALA A 4 -15.44 0.51 -10.82
N LYS A 5 -16.50 1.30 -11.05
CA LYS A 5 -16.36 2.70 -11.47
C LYS A 5 -16.51 3.70 -10.31
N ALA A 6 -16.85 3.20 -9.13
CA ALA A 6 -17.06 4.03 -7.95
C ALA A 6 -15.85 4.02 -7.02
N ILE A 7 -15.62 5.15 -6.35
CA ILE A 7 -14.72 5.22 -5.21
C ILE A 7 -15.47 4.71 -4.00
N ALA A 8 -14.89 3.74 -3.30
CA ALA A 8 -15.38 3.27 -2.01
C ALA A 8 -14.43 3.72 -0.91
N CYS A 9 -14.97 3.97 0.28
CA CYS A 9 -14.19 4.49 1.41
C CYS A 9 -14.69 3.87 2.71
N VAL A 10 -13.77 3.56 3.61
CA VAL A 10 -14.08 3.12 4.96
C VAL A 10 -13.23 3.89 5.97
N ILE A 11 -13.85 4.26 7.08
CA ILE A 11 -13.18 4.85 8.26
C ILE A 11 -12.90 3.73 9.28
N PRO A 12 -12.05 3.99 10.29
CA PRO A 12 -11.75 2.98 11.31
C PRO A 12 -13.03 2.40 11.92
N GLU A 13 -13.10 1.08 11.98
CA GLU A 13 -14.24 0.30 12.49
C GLU A 13 -15.53 0.47 11.70
N GLY A 14 -15.47 1.10 10.52
CA GLY A 14 -16.63 1.27 9.65
C GLY A 14 -17.13 -0.05 9.04
N PRO A 15 -18.37 -0.04 8.51
CA PRO A 15 -18.96 -1.23 7.93
C PRO A 15 -18.27 -1.62 6.62
N MET A 16 -18.05 -2.93 6.45
CA MET A 16 -17.47 -3.53 5.26
C MET A 16 -18.32 -4.72 4.78
N PRO A 17 -18.38 -4.97 3.47
CA PRO A 17 -18.95 -6.22 2.99
C PRO A 17 -18.05 -7.39 3.41
N SER A 18 -18.61 -8.61 3.39
CA SER A 18 -17.85 -9.83 3.74
C SER A 18 -16.73 -10.14 2.76
N GLU A 19 -16.87 -9.70 1.52
CA GLU A 19 -15.87 -9.89 0.47
C GLU A 19 -15.90 -8.76 -0.56
N ILE A 20 -14.79 -8.57 -1.26
CA ILE A 20 -14.66 -7.68 -2.42
C ILE A 20 -13.95 -8.50 -3.49
N ASN A 21 -14.50 -8.52 -4.72
CA ASN A 21 -13.93 -9.27 -5.84
C ASN A 21 -13.65 -10.74 -5.47
N ALA A 22 -14.57 -11.37 -4.74
CA ALA A 22 -14.48 -12.76 -4.29
C ALA A 22 -13.32 -13.06 -3.32
N VAL A 23 -12.70 -12.03 -2.75
CA VAL A 23 -11.68 -12.17 -1.70
C VAL A 23 -12.24 -11.64 -0.37
N SER A 24 -12.14 -12.44 0.68
CA SER A 24 -12.62 -12.10 2.02
C SER A 24 -12.08 -10.74 2.49
N ALA A 25 -12.94 -9.96 3.13
CA ALA A 25 -12.59 -8.71 3.81
C ALA A 25 -12.55 -8.89 5.35
N SER A 26 -12.20 -10.07 5.82
CA SER A 26 -12.08 -10.38 7.24
C SER A 26 -10.74 -9.95 7.81
N ALA A 27 -10.72 -9.66 9.12
CA ALA A 27 -9.49 -9.33 9.83
C ALA A 27 -8.41 -10.41 9.66
N TRP A 28 -7.18 -9.98 9.51
CA TRP A 28 -6.02 -10.88 9.43
C TRP A 28 -5.55 -11.23 10.84
N SER A 29 -6.21 -12.23 11.45
CA SER A 29 -5.97 -12.61 12.86
C SER A 29 -4.59 -13.23 13.11
N THR A 30 -3.94 -13.76 12.08
CA THR A 30 -2.60 -14.39 12.19
C THR A 30 -1.49 -13.52 11.60
N ALA A 31 -1.71 -12.21 11.50
CA ALA A 31 -0.70 -11.29 11.00
C ALA A 31 0.59 -11.38 11.83
N PRO A 32 1.76 -11.29 11.18
CA PRO A 32 3.04 -11.26 11.91
C PRO A 32 3.07 -10.14 12.96
N THR A 33 3.76 -10.38 14.08
CA THR A 33 3.88 -9.42 15.17
C THR A 33 5.31 -8.99 15.46
N SER A 34 6.29 -9.53 14.74
CA SER A 34 7.71 -9.20 14.90
C SER A 34 8.37 -8.95 13.55
N ALA A 35 9.45 -8.18 13.55
CA ALA A 35 10.24 -7.92 12.35
C ALA A 35 10.73 -9.23 11.70
N SER A 36 11.20 -10.19 12.50
CA SER A 36 11.66 -11.47 11.98
C SER A 36 10.54 -12.27 11.32
N ASP A 37 9.32 -12.22 11.84
CA ASP A 37 8.17 -12.91 11.24
C ASP A 37 7.74 -12.23 9.93
N TRP A 38 7.81 -10.91 9.84
CA TRP A 38 7.60 -10.20 8.59
C TRP A 38 8.65 -10.55 7.54
N GLU A 39 9.93 -10.66 7.95
CA GLU A 39 11.01 -11.10 7.05
C GLU A 39 10.79 -12.54 6.57
N ALA A 40 10.36 -13.43 7.46
CA ALA A 40 10.05 -14.82 7.09
C ALA A 40 8.91 -14.90 6.08
N LEU A 41 7.86 -14.11 6.28
CA LEU A 41 6.74 -14.03 5.33
C LEU A 41 7.21 -13.48 3.97
N ALA A 42 8.00 -12.41 3.97
CA ALA A 42 8.53 -11.82 2.75
C ALA A 42 9.40 -12.82 1.97
N ALA A 43 10.17 -13.64 2.66
CA ALA A 43 11.01 -14.65 2.04
C ALA A 43 10.19 -15.75 1.33
N THR A 44 9.00 -16.11 1.85
CA THR A 44 8.14 -17.14 1.24
C THR A 44 7.52 -16.70 -0.08
N THR A 45 7.35 -15.40 -0.29
CA THR A 45 6.69 -14.84 -1.48
C THR A 45 7.58 -13.81 -2.18
N ALA A 46 8.90 -13.94 -2.03
CA ALA A 46 9.85 -12.99 -2.58
C ALA A 46 9.71 -12.85 -4.10
N VAL A 47 9.80 -11.62 -4.57
CA VAL A 47 9.80 -11.29 -6.00
C VAL A 47 11.17 -10.75 -6.40
N PRO A 48 11.57 -10.91 -7.68
CA PRO A 48 12.80 -10.28 -8.16
C PRO A 48 12.72 -8.76 -8.04
N GLU A 49 13.82 -8.13 -7.63
CA GLU A 49 13.94 -6.69 -7.57
C GLU A 49 15.35 -6.24 -7.95
N PRO A 50 15.49 -5.07 -8.60
CA PRO A 50 16.81 -4.55 -8.91
C PRO A 50 17.54 -4.07 -7.65
N GLU A 51 18.84 -3.83 -7.75
CA GLU A 51 19.58 -3.19 -6.66
C GLU A 51 18.93 -1.87 -6.26
N PHE A 52 18.77 -1.66 -4.96
CA PHE A 52 18.17 -0.43 -4.43
C PHE A 52 19.25 0.63 -4.19
N LYS A 53 19.48 1.47 -5.20
CA LYS A 53 20.50 2.52 -5.19
C LYS A 53 19.92 3.81 -4.63
N VAL A 54 20.02 3.98 -3.32
CA VAL A 54 19.48 5.16 -2.65
C VAL A 54 20.48 6.31 -2.68
N PRO A 55 20.09 7.49 -3.18
CA PRO A 55 20.97 8.66 -3.18
C PRO A 55 21.35 9.08 -1.75
N ALA A 56 22.56 9.65 -1.60
CA ALA A 56 23.01 10.15 -0.30
C ALA A 56 22.04 11.19 0.25
N GLY A 57 21.79 11.16 1.57
CA GLY A 57 20.90 12.10 2.25
C GLY A 57 19.43 11.70 2.27
N TYR A 58 19.05 10.63 1.58
CA TYR A 58 17.65 10.13 1.58
C TYR A 58 17.47 8.94 2.52
N LYS A 59 16.34 8.93 3.22
CA LYS A 59 15.92 7.76 4.00
C LYS A 59 15.42 6.67 3.06
N LYS A 60 15.74 5.43 3.37
CA LYS A 60 15.23 4.26 2.65
C LYS A 60 13.82 3.97 3.10
N ALA A 61 12.91 3.82 2.14
CA ALA A 61 11.51 3.47 2.40
C ALA A 61 11.00 2.49 1.35
N ALA A 62 9.94 1.80 1.68
CA ALA A 62 9.25 0.91 0.76
C ALA A 62 7.74 1.00 0.95
N GLY A 63 7.00 0.69 -0.08
CA GLY A 63 5.55 0.73 -0.08
C GLY A 63 4.94 -0.13 -1.17
N VAL A 64 3.62 -0.06 -1.28
CA VAL A 64 2.85 -0.90 -2.20
C VAL A 64 1.85 -0.09 -3.00
N VAL A 65 1.58 -0.56 -4.21
CA VAL A 65 0.41 -0.19 -5.00
C VAL A 65 -0.44 -1.44 -5.10
N ILE A 66 -1.55 -1.48 -4.39
CA ILE A 66 -2.41 -2.66 -4.26
C ILE A 66 -3.55 -2.52 -5.27
N ARG A 67 -3.53 -3.34 -6.31
CA ARG A 67 -4.52 -3.29 -7.39
C ARG A 67 -5.46 -4.49 -7.31
N GLU A 68 -6.76 -4.21 -7.32
CA GLU A 68 -7.81 -5.21 -7.40
C GLU A 68 -8.00 -5.72 -8.84
N PRO A 69 -8.59 -6.92 -9.03
CA PRO A 69 -8.85 -7.44 -10.38
C PRO A 69 -9.77 -6.56 -11.23
N ASP A 70 -10.61 -5.74 -10.60
CA ASP A 70 -11.52 -4.82 -11.29
C ASP A 70 -10.86 -3.49 -11.72
N GLY A 71 -9.54 -3.34 -11.48
CA GLY A 71 -8.78 -2.16 -11.89
C GLY A 71 -8.77 -1.03 -10.88
N ARG A 72 -9.41 -1.18 -9.72
CA ARG A 72 -9.32 -0.19 -8.65
C ARG A 72 -8.06 -0.41 -7.81
N VAL A 73 -7.62 0.66 -7.19
CA VAL A 73 -6.37 0.71 -6.42
C VAL A 73 -6.64 1.24 -5.02
N TRP A 74 -6.03 0.59 -4.02
CA TRP A 74 -6.16 1.00 -2.63
C TRP A 74 -5.22 2.16 -2.31
N VAL A 75 -5.76 3.19 -1.66
CA VAL A 75 -5.01 4.33 -1.12
C VAL A 75 -5.46 4.61 0.30
N VAL A 76 -4.61 5.26 1.07
CA VAL A 76 -4.88 5.61 2.47
C VAL A 76 -4.89 7.12 2.63
N ALA A 77 -5.75 7.61 3.54
CA ALA A 77 -5.75 9.00 3.96
C ALA A 77 -5.02 9.09 5.32
N PRO A 78 -3.83 9.70 5.37
CA PRO A 78 -3.09 9.84 6.63
C PRO A 78 -3.86 10.66 7.65
N SER A 79 -3.78 10.27 8.93
CA SER A 79 -4.38 11.00 10.03
C SER A 79 -3.88 12.44 10.06
N ASN A 80 -4.78 13.40 10.18
CA ASN A 80 -4.49 14.83 10.19
C ASN A 80 -3.71 15.32 8.96
N ALA A 81 -3.85 14.64 7.84
CA ALA A 81 -3.14 14.94 6.59
C ALA A 81 -1.61 15.05 6.83
N PHE A 82 -1.03 14.16 7.65
CA PHE A 82 0.38 14.15 7.98
C PHE A 82 1.25 14.26 6.71
N GLY A 83 2.27 15.10 6.75
CA GLY A 83 3.13 15.36 5.59
C GLY A 83 2.46 16.15 4.45
N GLY A 84 1.24 16.68 4.67
CA GLY A 84 0.47 17.38 3.65
C GLY A 84 -0.30 16.47 2.70
N TYR A 85 -0.29 15.14 2.94
CA TYR A 85 -0.98 14.20 2.07
C TYR A 85 -2.45 14.06 2.44
N LYS A 86 -3.35 14.32 1.49
CA LYS A 86 -4.77 13.99 1.61
C LYS A 86 -5.02 12.52 1.38
N ALA A 87 -4.27 11.92 0.45
CA ALA A 87 -4.24 10.50 0.18
C ALA A 87 -2.86 10.12 -0.33
N THR A 88 -2.46 8.88 -0.10
CA THR A 88 -1.16 8.35 -0.53
C THR A 88 -1.24 6.83 -0.64
N PHE A 89 -0.25 6.22 -1.32
CA PHE A 89 -0.07 4.77 -1.27
C PHE A 89 0.57 4.38 0.07
N PRO A 90 0.24 3.21 0.64
CA PRO A 90 0.89 2.73 1.87
C PRO A 90 2.41 2.64 1.69
N LYS A 91 3.15 3.23 2.62
CA LYS A 91 4.62 3.24 2.61
C LYS A 91 5.18 3.61 3.97
N GLY A 92 6.42 3.24 4.23
CA GLY A 92 7.13 3.67 5.44
C GLY A 92 8.62 3.42 5.35
N THR A 93 9.36 3.93 6.32
CA THR A 93 10.82 3.76 6.42
C THR A 93 11.17 2.30 6.70
N MET A 94 12.30 1.85 6.15
CA MET A 94 12.69 0.44 6.25
C MET A 94 13.12 0.03 7.67
N ASP A 95 13.71 0.92 8.43
CA ASP A 95 14.10 0.70 9.84
C ASP A 95 14.82 -0.64 10.07
N GLY A 96 15.77 -0.97 9.20
CA GLY A 96 16.55 -2.20 9.28
C GLY A 96 15.91 -3.44 8.66
N MET A 97 14.67 -3.35 8.20
CA MET A 97 13.99 -4.43 7.48
C MET A 97 14.29 -4.37 5.97
N SER A 98 14.08 -5.49 5.28
CA SER A 98 14.18 -5.53 3.81
C SER A 98 13.10 -4.68 3.15
N THR A 99 13.29 -4.34 1.89
CA THR A 99 12.28 -3.61 1.09
C THR A 99 10.96 -4.36 1.05
N GLN A 100 11.00 -5.67 0.82
CA GLN A 100 9.78 -6.46 0.66
C GLN A 100 9.05 -6.66 1.99
N ALA A 101 9.75 -6.91 3.08
CA ALA A 101 9.14 -6.99 4.41
C ALA A 101 8.52 -5.65 4.82
N THR A 102 9.22 -4.55 4.57
CA THR A 102 8.70 -3.21 4.84
C THR A 102 7.42 -2.94 4.05
N ALA A 103 7.41 -3.26 2.76
CA ALA A 103 6.21 -3.08 1.94
C ALA A 103 5.01 -3.87 2.49
N LEU A 104 5.23 -5.11 2.93
CA LEU A 104 4.16 -5.94 3.50
C LEU A 104 3.63 -5.38 4.83
N VAL A 105 4.53 -4.99 5.73
CA VAL A 105 4.11 -4.48 7.04
C VAL A 105 3.41 -3.14 6.92
N GLU A 106 3.89 -2.25 6.06
CA GLU A 106 3.28 -0.94 5.86
C GLU A 106 1.88 -1.05 5.23
N ALA A 107 1.70 -1.97 4.28
CA ALA A 107 0.38 -2.26 3.73
C ALA A 107 -0.59 -2.63 4.85
N TYR A 108 -0.19 -3.53 5.75
CA TYR A 108 -1.03 -3.97 6.85
C TYR A 108 -1.26 -2.87 7.90
N GLU A 109 -0.20 -2.19 8.35
CA GLU A 109 -0.31 -1.16 9.38
C GLU A 109 -1.16 0.02 8.94
N GLU A 110 -1.01 0.46 7.69
CA GLU A 110 -1.73 1.63 7.21
C GLU A 110 -3.13 1.32 6.68
N SER A 111 -3.37 0.12 6.15
CA SER A 111 -4.63 -0.20 5.49
C SER A 111 -5.40 -1.39 6.05
N GLY A 112 -4.82 -2.17 6.97
CA GLY A 112 -5.43 -3.41 7.45
C GLY A 112 -5.42 -4.56 6.44
N LEU A 113 -4.84 -4.35 5.25
CA LEU A 113 -4.90 -5.32 4.16
C LEU A 113 -3.75 -6.33 4.24
N GLN A 114 -4.08 -7.56 3.92
CA GLN A 114 -3.12 -8.62 3.67
C GLN A 114 -2.84 -8.68 2.18
N VAL A 115 -1.59 -8.50 1.78
CA VAL A 115 -1.22 -8.43 0.37
C VAL A 115 -0.13 -9.42 0.02
N ARG A 116 -0.07 -9.76 -1.27
CA ARG A 116 1.04 -10.50 -1.88
C ARG A 116 1.71 -9.60 -2.90
N LEU A 117 3.03 -9.44 -2.80
CA LEU A 117 3.79 -8.69 -3.78
C LEU A 117 3.83 -9.45 -5.10
N ARG A 118 3.68 -8.71 -6.22
CA ARG A 118 3.69 -9.29 -7.57
C ARG A 118 4.97 -8.98 -8.30
N LYS A 119 5.44 -7.73 -8.22
CA LYS A 119 6.67 -7.29 -8.88
C LYS A 119 7.13 -5.94 -8.35
N HIS A 120 8.40 -5.63 -8.54
CA HIS A 120 8.91 -4.27 -8.40
C HIS A 120 8.18 -3.36 -9.40
N LEU A 121 7.73 -2.20 -8.94
CA LEU A 121 7.02 -1.25 -9.80
C LEU A 121 7.91 -0.06 -10.17
N VAL A 122 8.37 0.72 -9.19
CA VAL A 122 9.15 1.93 -9.41
C VAL A 122 9.83 2.39 -8.12
N ASP A 123 10.98 3.04 -8.25
CA ASP A 123 11.64 3.73 -7.15
C ASP A 123 11.44 5.24 -7.33
N VAL A 124 10.99 5.92 -6.29
CA VAL A 124 10.60 7.33 -6.34
C VAL A 124 11.37 8.14 -5.30
N LYS A 125 11.95 9.24 -5.77
CA LYS A 125 12.55 10.26 -4.91
C LYS A 125 11.44 11.16 -4.38
N ARG A 126 11.24 11.11 -3.07
CA ARG A 126 10.27 11.95 -2.37
C ARG A 126 11.03 13.05 -1.60
N SER A 127 10.32 13.91 -0.86
CA SER A 127 10.95 15.03 -0.16
C SER A 127 12.07 14.63 0.81
N GLN A 128 11.90 13.53 1.55
CA GLN A 128 12.88 13.06 2.54
C GLN A 128 13.30 11.61 2.36
N SER A 129 12.56 10.84 1.56
CA SER A 129 12.81 9.42 1.36
C SER A 129 13.00 9.08 -0.10
N TYR A 130 13.75 8.01 -0.34
CA TYR A 130 13.80 7.31 -1.61
C TYR A 130 13.03 6.00 -1.41
N THR A 131 11.88 5.90 -2.05
CA THR A 131 10.88 4.87 -1.75
C THR A 131 10.74 3.89 -2.91
N ARG A 132 10.90 2.61 -2.60
CA ARG A 132 10.63 1.52 -3.54
C ARG A 132 9.19 1.08 -3.43
N TYR A 133 8.45 1.10 -4.53
CA TYR A 133 7.08 0.61 -4.59
C TYR A 133 7.01 -0.72 -5.32
N PHE A 134 6.22 -1.63 -4.76
CA PHE A 134 5.87 -2.90 -5.37
C PHE A 134 4.41 -2.90 -5.80
N LEU A 135 4.13 -3.49 -6.96
CA LEU A 135 2.76 -3.86 -7.32
C LEU A 135 2.35 -5.06 -6.49
N ALA A 136 1.18 -4.99 -5.88
CA ALA A 136 0.67 -6.03 -5.00
C ALA A 136 -0.79 -6.34 -5.33
N GLU A 137 -1.23 -7.53 -4.94
CA GLU A 137 -2.63 -7.93 -4.92
C GLU A 137 -3.09 -8.14 -3.48
N ARG A 138 -4.35 -7.84 -3.21
CA ARG A 138 -4.94 -8.14 -1.90
C ARG A 138 -5.33 -9.62 -1.84
N VAL A 139 -4.95 -10.28 -0.76
CA VAL A 139 -5.29 -11.69 -0.51
C VAL A 139 -6.15 -11.87 0.74
N GLY A 140 -6.40 -10.82 1.50
CA GLY A 140 -7.23 -10.83 2.69
C GLY A 140 -7.13 -9.52 3.46
N GLY A 141 -7.48 -9.57 4.74
CA GLY A 141 -7.48 -8.40 5.61
C GLY A 141 -8.77 -7.59 5.52
N ASN A 142 -8.98 -6.76 6.53
CA ASN A 142 -10.14 -5.87 6.61
C ASN A 142 -9.66 -4.42 6.69
N PRO A 143 -9.95 -3.57 5.70
CA PRO A 143 -9.48 -2.19 5.72
C PRO A 143 -10.05 -1.35 6.87
N ALA A 144 -11.19 -1.76 7.46
CA ALA A 144 -11.71 -1.12 8.67
C ALA A 144 -10.78 -1.28 9.88
N ASN A 145 -9.81 -2.20 9.82
CA ASN A 145 -8.78 -2.41 10.85
C ASN A 145 -7.49 -1.63 10.56
N MET A 146 -7.56 -0.57 9.77
CA MET A 146 -6.42 0.30 9.54
C MET A 146 -5.79 0.77 10.86
N GLY A 147 -4.46 0.96 10.88
CA GLY A 147 -3.76 1.47 12.04
C GLY A 147 -4.03 2.96 12.30
N TRP A 148 -3.54 3.44 13.43
CA TRP A 148 -3.78 4.81 13.90
C TRP A 148 -3.23 5.91 12.98
N GLU A 149 -2.29 5.59 12.11
CA GLU A 149 -1.70 6.53 11.15
C GLU A 149 -2.65 6.90 10.02
N SER A 150 -3.72 6.13 9.84
CA SER A 150 -4.72 6.36 8.79
C SER A 150 -6.08 6.74 9.38
N GLN A 151 -6.78 7.65 8.71
CA GLN A 151 -8.15 8.03 9.07
C GLN A 151 -9.19 7.49 8.09
N ALA A 152 -8.76 7.02 6.93
CA ALA A 152 -9.63 6.35 5.95
C ALA A 152 -8.79 5.50 5.01
N VAL A 153 -9.43 4.47 4.46
CA VAL A 153 -8.89 3.64 3.38
C VAL A 153 -9.87 3.70 2.22
N MET A 154 -9.38 3.97 1.03
CA MET A 154 -10.20 4.14 -0.16
C MET A 154 -9.80 3.15 -1.25
N LEU A 155 -10.81 2.70 -1.99
CA LEU A 155 -10.63 1.90 -3.19
C LEU A 155 -11.04 2.76 -4.39
N VAL A 156 -10.07 3.11 -5.23
CA VAL A 156 -10.20 4.16 -6.24
C VAL A 156 -9.98 3.60 -7.64
N PRO A 157 -10.87 3.86 -8.60
CA PRO A 157 -10.61 3.52 -10.01
C PRO A 157 -9.29 4.14 -10.47
N GLU A 158 -8.47 3.37 -11.17
CA GLU A 158 -7.13 3.82 -11.59
C GLU A 158 -7.19 5.15 -12.35
N ALA A 159 -8.19 5.34 -13.20
CA ALA A 159 -8.37 6.59 -13.95
C ALA A 159 -8.63 7.82 -13.07
N GLN A 160 -9.02 7.64 -11.82
CA GLN A 160 -9.30 8.72 -10.87
C GLN A 160 -8.18 8.96 -9.86
N LEU A 161 -7.10 8.17 -9.90
CA LEU A 161 -5.99 8.30 -8.94
C LEU A 161 -5.39 9.70 -8.95
N ALA A 162 -5.17 10.29 -10.14
CA ALA A 162 -4.58 11.62 -10.26
C ALA A 162 -5.43 12.73 -9.60
N GLN A 163 -6.73 12.50 -9.43
CA GLN A 163 -7.65 13.45 -8.78
C GLN A 163 -7.66 13.27 -7.25
N VAL A 164 -7.41 12.05 -6.77
CA VAL A 164 -7.44 11.71 -5.36
C VAL A 164 -6.10 11.97 -4.69
N LEU A 165 -5.01 11.60 -5.36
CA LEU A 165 -3.64 11.80 -4.87
C LEU A 165 -3.21 13.24 -5.13
N ASN A 166 -2.81 13.94 -4.08
CA ASN A 166 -2.50 15.38 -4.18
C ASN A 166 -1.00 15.71 -4.26
N SER A 167 -0.13 14.70 -4.21
CA SER A 167 1.32 14.93 -4.26
C SER A 167 1.88 14.71 -5.66
N PRO A 168 2.72 15.64 -6.16
CA PRO A 168 3.42 15.43 -7.44
C PRO A 168 4.38 14.23 -7.39
N ASN A 169 4.80 13.82 -6.21
CA ASN A 169 5.64 12.63 -6.03
C ASN A 169 4.93 11.32 -6.41
N ASP A 170 3.59 11.33 -6.48
CA ASP A 170 2.81 10.16 -6.86
C ASP A 170 2.65 10.00 -8.38
N VAL A 171 2.97 11.03 -9.16
CA VAL A 171 2.87 10.98 -10.63
C VAL A 171 3.73 9.86 -11.24
N PRO A 172 5.01 9.69 -10.86
CA PRO A 172 5.81 8.58 -11.38
C PRO A 172 5.23 7.19 -11.06
N ILE A 173 4.53 7.07 -9.92
CA ILE A 173 3.90 5.81 -9.51
C ILE A 173 2.69 5.52 -10.40
N ILE A 174 1.84 6.52 -10.62
CA ILE A 174 0.68 6.40 -11.51
C ILE A 174 1.14 6.05 -12.94
N ASP A 175 2.19 6.72 -13.43
CA ASP A 175 2.73 6.45 -14.77
C ASP A 175 3.28 5.02 -14.87
N ALA A 176 4.00 4.55 -13.86
CA ALA A 176 4.49 3.17 -13.82
C ALA A 176 3.35 2.14 -13.81
N LEU A 177 2.27 2.45 -13.08
CA LEU A 177 1.10 1.58 -12.98
C LEU A 177 0.43 1.38 -14.34
N LYS A 178 0.40 2.41 -15.18
CA LYS A 178 -0.18 2.34 -16.53
C LYS A 178 0.58 1.40 -17.47
N GLN A 179 1.83 1.07 -17.14
CA GLN A 179 2.69 0.21 -17.98
C GLN A 179 2.56 -1.28 -17.64
N VAL A 180 1.78 -1.64 -16.62
CA VAL A 180 1.67 -3.03 -16.13
C VAL A 180 0.25 -3.54 -16.06
#